data_1d5f2a4b6109cfa4a93177c9fd31b90d
#
_entry.id   1d5f2a4b6109cfa4a93177c9fd31b90d
#
_cell.length_a   1.000
_cell.length_b   1.000
_cell.length_c   1.000
_cell.angle_alpha   90.00
_cell.angle_beta   90.00
_cell.angle_gamma   90.00
#
_symmetry.space_group_name_H-M   'P 1'
#
loop_
_entity.id
_entity.type
_entity.pdbx_description
1 polymer ?
#
loop_
_entity_poly.entity_id
_entity_poly.type
_entity_poly.pdbx_seq_one_letter_code
_entity_poly.pdbx_strand_id
1 'polypeptide(L)'
;LGPLETTYHQEIIAPIEVVFSYLNDDEKMKLWMEGLESIEYPKGKNVENPVGTEFIHTIKEAGHLQKYAGTVTEFTPPTLISVELHNSAFQVNVCYELTAQGRKTQLDYHCEMVFASLFSRIMGFLFYWLTKRILKSQMTKLKELAEQESVRRPAPKE
;
A
#
# COMPACT_ATOMS: atom_id res chain seq x y z
N LEU A 1 -14.50 -21.98 0.05
CA LEU A 1 -14.19 -20.96 -0.95
C LEU A 1 -12.92 -20.21 -0.53
N GLY A 2 -11.89 -20.24 -1.38
CA GLY A 2 -10.60 -19.61 -1.11
C GLY A 2 -10.65 -18.07 -1.07
N PRO A 3 -9.57 -17.42 -0.60
CA PRO A 3 -9.47 -15.97 -0.62
C PRO A 3 -9.48 -15.40 -2.05
N LEU A 4 -9.90 -14.16 -2.18
CA LEU A 4 -9.80 -13.42 -3.43
C LEU A 4 -8.40 -12.79 -3.52
N GLU A 5 -7.64 -13.16 -4.53
CA GLU A 5 -6.28 -12.66 -4.73
C GLU A 5 -6.21 -11.63 -5.85
N THR A 6 -5.38 -10.60 -5.64
CA THR A 6 -5.08 -9.58 -6.64
C THR A 6 -3.59 -9.35 -6.65
N THR A 7 -3.00 -9.30 -7.85
CA THR A 7 -1.58 -8.99 -8.04
C THR A 7 -1.43 -7.80 -8.98
N TYR A 8 -0.36 -7.05 -8.80
CA TYR A 8 0.00 -5.96 -9.69
C TYR A 8 1.52 -5.83 -9.74
N HIS A 9 2.06 -5.68 -10.94
CA HIS A 9 3.49 -5.58 -11.16
C HIS A 9 3.78 -4.34 -11.98
N GLN A 10 4.80 -3.59 -11.60
CA GLN A 10 5.27 -2.47 -12.41
C GLN A 10 6.75 -2.19 -12.19
N GLU A 11 7.37 -1.61 -13.20
CA GLU A 11 8.72 -1.09 -13.15
C GLU A 11 8.68 0.42 -12.91
N ILE A 12 9.49 0.90 -11.97
CA ILE A 12 9.58 2.31 -11.59
C ILE A 12 11.02 2.78 -11.84
N ILE A 13 11.19 3.84 -12.61
CA ILE A 13 12.51 4.41 -12.91
C ILE A 13 12.94 5.32 -11.76
N ALA A 14 13.22 4.70 -10.63
CA ALA A 14 13.69 5.34 -9.41
C ALA A 14 14.46 4.33 -8.55
N PRO A 15 15.40 4.79 -7.72
CA PRO A 15 16.10 3.92 -6.77
C PRO A 15 15.14 3.31 -5.76
N ILE A 16 15.47 2.10 -5.29
CA ILE A 16 14.62 1.33 -4.39
C ILE A 16 14.29 2.08 -3.09
N GLU A 17 15.23 2.86 -2.56
CA GLU A 17 15.03 3.66 -1.35
C GLU A 17 13.98 4.76 -1.54
N VAL A 18 13.96 5.37 -2.72
CA VAL A 18 12.96 6.38 -3.08
C VAL A 18 11.58 5.74 -3.16
N VAL A 19 11.45 4.63 -3.87
CA VAL A 19 10.18 3.90 -3.99
C VAL A 19 9.68 3.45 -2.63
N PHE A 20 10.56 2.84 -1.82
CA PHE A 20 10.19 2.36 -0.48
C PHE A 20 9.71 3.51 0.43
N SER A 21 10.29 4.69 0.30
CA SER A 21 9.86 5.85 1.10
C SER A 21 8.40 6.21 0.87
N TYR A 22 7.87 6.02 -0.35
CA TYR A 22 6.45 6.25 -0.65
C TYR A 22 5.52 5.20 -0.02
N LEU A 23 6.03 4.03 0.31
CA LEU A 23 5.28 2.98 0.99
C LEU A 23 5.35 3.09 2.52
N ASN A 24 6.36 3.77 3.05
CA ASN A 24 6.66 3.79 4.49
C ASN A 24 6.44 5.15 5.17
N ASP A 25 6.51 6.24 4.43
CA ASP A 25 6.34 7.60 4.97
C ASP A 25 4.87 8.03 4.87
N ASP A 26 4.27 8.41 6.01
CA ASP A 26 2.85 8.74 6.10
C ASP A 26 2.46 9.92 5.21
N GLU A 27 3.28 10.96 5.15
CA GLU A 27 2.99 12.13 4.32
C GLU A 27 3.11 11.80 2.83
N LYS A 28 4.05 10.93 2.45
CA LYS A 28 4.18 10.46 1.07
C LYS A 28 3.03 9.53 0.68
N MET A 29 2.56 8.67 1.59
CA MET A 29 1.40 7.81 1.34
C MET A 29 0.15 8.61 1.01
N LYS A 30 -0.06 9.75 1.65
CA LYS A 30 -1.20 10.63 1.37
C LYS A 30 -1.18 11.20 -0.06
N LEU A 31 -0.03 11.23 -0.71
CA LEU A 31 0.11 11.76 -2.07
C LEU A 31 -0.39 10.80 -3.15
N TRP A 32 -0.34 9.49 -2.91
CA TRP A 32 -0.75 8.50 -3.91
C TRP A 32 -1.93 7.62 -3.49
N MET A 33 -2.19 7.45 -2.20
CA MET A 33 -3.39 6.76 -1.72
C MET A 33 -4.59 7.67 -1.81
N GLU A 34 -5.45 7.43 -2.78
CA GLU A 34 -6.63 8.25 -3.03
C GLU A 34 -7.54 8.30 -1.80
N GLY A 35 -7.84 9.51 -1.35
CA GLY A 35 -8.73 9.75 -0.23
C GLY A 35 -8.13 9.57 1.15
N LEU A 36 -6.87 9.17 1.28
CA LEU A 36 -6.22 9.02 2.59
C LEU A 36 -6.03 10.40 3.25
N GLU A 37 -6.77 10.65 4.32
CA GLU A 37 -6.73 11.94 5.03
C GLU A 37 -5.83 11.90 6.27
N SER A 38 -5.85 10.80 7.02
CA SER A 38 -5.02 10.67 8.22
C SER A 38 -4.59 9.23 8.49
N ILE A 39 -3.46 9.12 9.19
CA ILE A 39 -2.95 7.86 9.71
C ILE A 39 -2.70 8.07 11.20
N GLU A 40 -3.33 7.25 12.03
CA GLU A 40 -3.19 7.29 13.48
C GLU A 40 -2.52 6.02 13.98
N TYR A 41 -1.71 6.14 15.03
CA TYR A 41 -1.05 5.02 15.69
C TYR A 41 -1.49 4.98 17.15
N PRO A 42 -2.59 4.27 17.49
CA PRO A 42 -3.18 4.29 18.84
C PRO A 42 -2.22 3.88 19.95
N LYS A 43 -1.28 2.99 19.66
CA LYS A 43 -0.27 2.49 20.61
C LYS A 43 1.15 2.98 20.30
N GLY A 44 1.27 3.99 19.43
CA GLY A 44 2.57 4.47 18.95
C GLY A 44 3.16 3.61 17.85
N LYS A 45 4.28 4.07 17.30
CA LYS A 45 5.02 3.39 16.22
C LYS A 45 6.49 3.35 16.57
N ASN A 46 7.07 2.14 16.56
CA ASN A 46 8.52 1.98 16.57
C ASN A 46 9.03 2.08 15.14
N VAL A 47 9.72 3.17 14.81
CA VAL A 47 10.19 3.45 13.44
C VAL A 47 11.23 2.44 12.95
N GLU A 48 12.07 1.94 13.86
CA GLU A 48 13.14 0.99 13.51
C GLU A 48 12.60 -0.42 13.28
N ASN A 49 11.60 -0.83 14.07
CA ASN A 49 10.96 -2.13 13.92
C ASN A 49 9.44 -1.98 14.07
N PRO A 50 8.73 -1.61 13.00
CA PRO A 50 7.30 -1.34 13.05
C PRO A 50 6.42 -2.59 13.04
N VAL A 51 6.97 -3.80 12.94
CA VAL A 51 6.17 -5.04 12.97
C VAL A 51 5.35 -5.11 14.26
N GLY A 52 4.05 -5.38 14.13
CA GLY A 52 3.10 -5.36 15.23
C GLY A 52 2.48 -3.99 15.51
N THR A 53 2.94 -2.94 14.84
CA THR A 53 2.35 -1.61 14.96
C THR A 53 0.92 -1.62 14.45
N GLU A 54 -0.01 -1.17 15.28
CA GLU A 54 -1.41 -0.96 14.91
C GLU A 54 -1.60 0.46 14.37
N PHE A 55 -2.36 0.59 13.30
CA PHE A 55 -2.66 1.89 12.70
C PHE A 55 -4.14 1.98 12.30
N ILE A 56 -4.61 3.21 12.15
CA ILE A 56 -5.95 3.51 11.63
C ILE A 56 -5.81 4.47 10.47
N HIS A 57 -6.21 4.02 9.28
CA HIS A 57 -6.33 4.87 8.09
C HIS A 57 -7.73 5.46 8.04
N THR A 58 -7.83 6.79 7.96
CA THR A 58 -9.09 7.47 7.66
C THR A 58 -9.08 7.82 6.18
N ILE A 59 -10.00 7.23 5.43
CA ILE A 59 -10.09 7.37 3.98
C ILE A 59 -11.45 7.97 3.62
N LYS A 60 -11.44 9.00 2.79
CA LYS A 60 -12.65 9.59 2.25
C LYS A 60 -13.09 8.83 1.00
N GLU A 61 -14.23 8.19 1.10
CA GLU A 61 -14.84 7.41 0.02
C GLU A 61 -16.27 7.91 -0.23
N ALA A 62 -16.57 8.29 -1.47
CA ALA A 62 -17.89 8.77 -1.88
C ALA A 62 -18.46 9.88 -0.95
N GLY A 63 -17.59 10.79 -0.49
CA GLY A 63 -17.97 11.88 0.42
C GLY A 63 -18.08 11.50 1.90
N HIS A 64 -17.86 10.24 2.25
CA HIS A 64 -17.90 9.74 3.63
C HIS A 64 -16.52 9.35 4.12
N LEU A 65 -16.24 9.60 5.42
CA LEU A 65 -15.01 9.15 6.06
C LEU A 65 -15.17 7.71 6.55
N GLN A 66 -14.28 6.84 6.11
CA GLN A 66 -14.21 5.44 6.54
C GLN A 66 -12.90 5.20 7.28
N LYS A 67 -12.98 4.45 8.38
CA LYS A 67 -11.79 4.06 9.15
C LYS A 67 -11.47 2.59 8.93
N TYR A 68 -10.20 2.32 8.60
CA TYR A 68 -9.69 0.98 8.41
C TYR A 68 -8.57 0.75 9.43
N ALA A 69 -8.78 -0.21 10.32
CA ALA A 69 -7.77 -0.62 11.28
C ALA A 69 -6.83 -1.63 10.63
N GLY A 70 -5.56 -1.55 10.96
CA GLY A 70 -4.56 -2.46 10.42
C GLY A 70 -3.39 -2.68 11.36
N THR A 71 -2.55 -3.63 10.97
CA THR A 71 -1.33 -4.00 11.69
C THR A 71 -0.22 -4.24 10.66
N VAL A 72 0.97 -3.73 10.95
CA VAL A 72 2.17 -4.05 10.15
C VAL A 72 2.60 -5.48 10.48
N THR A 73 2.63 -6.34 9.48
CA THR A 73 2.94 -7.78 9.67
C THR A 73 4.36 -8.15 9.25
N GLU A 74 4.92 -7.48 8.25
CA GLU A 74 6.28 -7.69 7.78
C GLU A 74 6.94 -6.36 7.45
N PHE A 75 8.22 -6.24 7.73
CA PHE A 75 9.00 -5.04 7.43
C PHE A 75 10.47 -5.38 7.27
N THR A 76 10.96 -5.26 6.04
CA THR A 76 12.37 -5.46 5.68
C THR A 76 12.78 -4.36 4.70
N PRO A 77 13.18 -3.18 5.20
CA PRO A 77 13.53 -2.07 4.31
C PRO A 77 14.82 -2.37 3.54
N PRO A 78 14.93 -1.95 2.29
CA PRO A 78 13.93 -1.27 1.47
C PRO A 78 13.17 -2.23 0.53
N THR A 79 13.04 -3.52 0.86
CA THR A 79 12.55 -4.56 -0.04
C THR A 79 11.14 -5.06 0.25
N LEU A 80 10.65 -4.93 1.49
CA LEU A 80 9.39 -5.57 1.87
C LEU A 80 8.64 -4.77 2.93
N ILE A 81 7.36 -4.58 2.70
CA ILE A 81 6.41 -4.15 3.71
C ILE A 81 5.07 -4.86 3.49
N SER A 82 4.53 -5.45 4.55
CA SER A 82 3.22 -6.10 4.53
C SER A 82 2.36 -5.57 5.66
N VAL A 83 1.07 -5.42 5.38
CA VAL A 83 0.08 -4.99 6.36
C VAL A 83 -1.16 -5.85 6.27
N GLU A 84 -1.85 -5.98 7.39
CA GLU A 84 -3.17 -6.60 7.49
C GLU A 84 -4.19 -5.51 7.83
N LEU A 85 -5.24 -5.41 7.02
CA LEU A 85 -6.36 -4.51 7.26
C LEU A 85 -7.60 -5.34 7.55
N HIS A 86 -8.43 -4.91 8.48
CA HIS A 86 -9.66 -5.62 8.82
C HIS A 86 -10.79 -4.67 9.18
N ASN A 87 -11.99 -5.10 8.87
CA ASN A 87 -13.25 -4.55 9.36
C ASN A 87 -14.25 -5.70 9.57
N SER A 88 -15.51 -5.37 9.86
CA SER A 88 -16.54 -6.39 10.11
C SER A 88 -16.89 -7.24 8.89
N ALA A 89 -16.58 -6.79 7.67
CA ALA A 89 -16.96 -7.46 6.43
C ALA A 89 -15.83 -8.32 5.85
N PHE A 90 -14.57 -7.92 6.04
CA PHE A 90 -13.43 -8.59 5.42
C PHE A 90 -12.11 -8.35 6.16
N GLN A 91 -11.15 -9.20 5.87
CA GLN A 91 -9.75 -9.07 6.24
C GLN A 91 -8.92 -9.05 4.95
N VAL A 92 -7.99 -8.12 4.86
CA VAL A 92 -7.12 -7.94 3.69
C VAL A 92 -5.67 -8.01 4.11
N ASN A 93 -4.89 -8.86 3.46
CA ASN A 93 -3.44 -8.89 3.60
C ASN A 93 -2.82 -8.27 2.36
N VAL A 94 -2.04 -7.23 2.53
CA VAL A 94 -1.38 -6.49 1.44
C VAL A 94 0.12 -6.60 1.61
N CYS A 95 0.81 -7.03 0.56
CA CYS A 95 2.27 -7.14 0.53
C CYS A 95 2.83 -6.33 -0.64
N TYR A 96 3.81 -5.49 -0.34
CA TYR A 96 4.62 -4.79 -1.33
C TYR A 96 6.04 -5.34 -1.27
N GLU A 97 6.50 -5.86 -2.38
CA GLU A 97 7.85 -6.39 -2.52
C GLU A 97 8.60 -5.60 -3.59
N LEU A 98 9.79 -5.11 -3.27
CA LEU A 98 10.62 -4.31 -4.15
C LEU A 98 11.91 -5.03 -4.47
N THR A 99 12.28 -5.03 -5.75
CA THR A 99 13.55 -5.59 -6.22
C THR A 99 14.31 -4.52 -6.99
N ALA A 100 15.54 -4.24 -6.56
CA ALA A 100 16.40 -3.28 -7.25
C ALA A 100 16.90 -3.88 -8.56
N GLN A 101 16.83 -3.11 -9.65
CA GLN A 101 17.32 -3.47 -10.97
C GLN A 101 18.14 -2.30 -11.52
N GLY A 102 19.37 -2.13 -11.03
CA GLY A 102 20.19 -0.97 -11.36
C GLY A 102 19.56 0.32 -10.82
N ARG A 103 19.22 1.27 -11.71
CA ARG A 103 18.56 2.53 -11.36
C ARG A 103 17.05 2.45 -11.33
N LYS A 104 16.51 1.25 -11.57
CA LYS A 104 15.08 0.99 -11.60
C LYS A 104 14.70 0.10 -10.43
N THR A 105 13.42 0.06 -10.13
CA THR A 105 12.84 -0.80 -9.10
C THR A 105 11.68 -1.56 -9.68
N GLN A 106 11.66 -2.88 -9.48
CA GLN A 106 10.49 -3.71 -9.75
C GLN A 106 9.62 -3.70 -8.50
N LEU A 107 8.36 -3.27 -8.63
CA LEU A 107 7.37 -3.33 -7.56
C LEU A 107 6.40 -4.48 -7.84
N ASP A 108 6.26 -5.37 -6.87
CA ASP A 108 5.30 -6.47 -6.91
C ASP A 108 4.31 -6.30 -5.74
N TYR A 109 3.06 -6.12 -6.09
CA TYR A 109 1.94 -5.99 -5.14
C TYR A 109 1.15 -7.29 -5.12
N HIS A 110 0.89 -7.78 -3.92
CA HIS A 110 0.04 -8.94 -3.70
C HIS A 110 -0.99 -8.62 -2.63
N CYS A 111 -2.25 -8.88 -2.93
CA CYS A 111 -3.36 -8.68 -2.01
C CYS A 111 -4.20 -9.95 -1.91
N GLU A 112 -4.49 -10.35 -0.69
CA GLU A 112 -5.33 -11.49 -0.40
C GLU A 112 -6.49 -11.03 0.50
N MET A 113 -7.72 -11.25 0.05
CA MET A 113 -8.92 -10.79 0.74
C MET A 113 -9.78 -11.97 1.18
N VAL A 114 -10.09 -12.02 2.46
CA VAL A 114 -10.96 -13.03 3.07
C VAL A 114 -12.24 -12.35 3.56
N PHE A 115 -13.40 -12.89 3.20
CA PHE A 115 -14.69 -12.31 3.52
C PHE A 115 -15.33 -13.01 4.71
N ALA A 116 -15.98 -12.23 5.59
CA ALA A 116 -16.65 -12.74 6.78
C ALA A 116 -17.95 -13.51 6.46
N SER A 117 -18.56 -13.24 5.30
CA SER A 117 -19.81 -13.86 4.89
C SER A 117 -19.90 -14.06 3.39
N LEU A 118 -20.81 -14.96 2.94
CA LEU A 118 -21.09 -15.16 1.52
C LEU A 118 -21.60 -13.86 0.86
N PHE A 119 -22.41 -13.09 1.56
CA PHE A 119 -22.91 -11.81 1.05
C PHE A 119 -21.76 -10.82 0.80
N SER A 120 -20.86 -10.66 1.76
CA SER A 120 -19.66 -9.80 1.62
C SER A 120 -18.80 -10.24 0.43
N ARG A 121 -18.66 -11.55 0.23
CA ARG A 121 -17.91 -12.11 -0.88
C ARG A 121 -18.54 -11.81 -2.24
N ILE A 122 -19.87 -11.95 -2.35
CA ILE A 122 -20.60 -11.63 -3.58
C ILE A 122 -20.46 -10.15 -3.90
N MET A 123 -20.61 -9.28 -2.91
CA MET A 123 -20.42 -7.84 -3.09
C MET A 123 -18.98 -7.49 -3.51
N GLY A 124 -17.99 -8.12 -2.89
CA GLY A 124 -16.58 -7.95 -3.26
C GLY A 124 -16.29 -8.38 -4.69
N PHE A 125 -16.89 -9.49 -5.13
CA PHE A 125 -16.75 -9.97 -6.51
C PHE A 125 -17.38 -8.99 -7.51
N LEU A 126 -18.57 -8.47 -7.23
CA LEU A 126 -19.25 -7.50 -8.09
C LEU A 126 -18.47 -6.19 -8.23
N PHE A 127 -17.76 -5.76 -7.18
CA PHE A 127 -16.97 -4.54 -7.19
C PHE A 127 -15.49 -4.77 -7.49
N TYR A 128 -15.09 -5.98 -7.85
CA TYR A 128 -13.70 -6.36 -8.11
C TYR A 128 -13.04 -5.49 -9.21
N TRP A 129 -13.76 -5.22 -10.28
CA TRP A 129 -13.26 -4.38 -11.37
C TRP A 129 -12.96 -2.95 -10.90
N LEU A 130 -13.81 -2.40 -10.02
CA LEU A 130 -13.61 -1.06 -9.46
C LEU A 130 -12.38 -1.03 -8.55
N THR A 131 -12.21 -2.05 -7.72
CA THR A 131 -11.04 -2.21 -6.85
C THR A 131 -9.76 -2.28 -7.67
N LYS A 132 -9.74 -3.05 -8.74
CA LYS A 132 -8.59 -3.10 -9.66
C LYS A 132 -8.28 -1.77 -10.31
N ARG A 133 -9.30 -1.04 -10.72
CA ARG A 133 -9.15 0.29 -11.34
C ARG A 133 -8.54 1.29 -10.36
N ILE A 134 -9.01 1.30 -9.12
CA ILE A 134 -8.47 2.15 -8.06
C ILE A 134 -7.01 1.78 -7.77
N LEU A 135 -6.69 0.51 -7.66
CA LEU A 135 -5.32 0.03 -7.44
C LEU A 135 -4.39 0.50 -8.57
N LYS A 136 -4.79 0.32 -9.82
CA LYS A 136 -3.99 0.75 -10.98
C LYS A 136 -3.74 2.27 -10.96
N SER A 137 -4.77 3.05 -10.63
CA SER A 137 -4.67 4.50 -10.52
C SER A 137 -3.69 4.91 -9.42
N GLN A 138 -3.78 4.30 -8.25
CA GLN A 138 -2.88 4.57 -7.12
C GLN A 138 -1.44 4.18 -7.44
N MET A 139 -1.22 3.01 -8.04
CA MET A 139 0.13 2.54 -8.40
C MET A 139 0.76 3.40 -9.50
N THR A 140 -0.04 3.88 -10.45
CA THR A 140 0.41 4.84 -11.47
C THR A 140 0.86 6.15 -10.80
N LYS A 141 0.10 6.64 -9.84
CA LYS A 141 0.43 7.88 -9.11
C LYS A 141 1.72 7.72 -8.30
N LEU A 142 1.87 6.60 -7.60
CA LEU A 142 3.10 6.28 -6.85
C LEU A 142 4.31 6.27 -7.78
N LYS A 143 4.19 5.60 -8.93
CA LYS A 143 5.25 5.56 -9.96
C LYS A 143 5.64 6.96 -10.43
N GLU A 144 4.67 7.79 -10.79
CA GLU A 144 4.92 9.16 -11.24
C GLU A 144 5.64 9.98 -10.18
N LEU A 145 5.20 9.92 -8.93
CA LEU A 145 5.80 10.65 -7.82
C LEU A 145 7.23 10.20 -7.55
N ALA A 146 7.48 8.89 -7.50
CA ALA A 146 8.81 8.34 -7.26
C ALA A 146 9.78 8.71 -8.38
N GLU A 147 9.34 8.63 -9.64
CA GLU A 147 10.16 9.00 -10.81
C GLU A 147 10.46 10.51 -10.84
N GLN A 148 9.50 11.35 -10.49
CA GLN A 148 9.71 12.80 -10.38
C GLN A 148 10.70 13.15 -9.27
N GLU A 149 10.59 12.52 -8.11
CA GLU A 149 11.54 12.74 -7.02
C GLU A 149 12.95 12.30 -7.41
N SER A 150 13.09 11.18 -8.09
CA SER A 150 14.37 10.65 -8.57
C SER A 150 15.07 11.62 -9.53
N VAL A 151 14.33 12.26 -10.41
CA VAL A 151 14.89 13.26 -11.34
C VAL A 151 15.36 14.53 -10.60
N ARG A 152 14.63 14.94 -9.56
CA ARG A 152 14.96 16.13 -8.77
C ARG A 152 16.15 15.95 -7.84
N ARG A 153 16.47 14.71 -7.44
CA ARG A 153 17.62 14.39 -6.62
C ARG A 153 18.75 13.95 -7.53
N PRO A 154 19.80 14.79 -7.73
CA PRO A 154 20.98 14.31 -8.47
C PRO A 154 21.58 13.13 -7.73
N ALA A 155 22.08 12.14 -8.51
CA ALA A 155 22.80 11.01 -7.95
C ALA A 155 23.92 11.52 -7.04
N PRO A 156 24.20 10.86 -5.87
CA PRO A 156 25.34 11.27 -5.05
C PRO A 156 26.59 11.20 -5.92
N LYS A 157 27.38 12.27 -5.89
CA LYS A 157 28.68 12.31 -6.58
C LYS A 157 29.56 11.27 -5.88
N GLU A 158 30.05 10.29 -6.66
CA GLU A 158 31.08 9.38 -6.21
C GLU A 158 32.35 10.14 -5.80
#